data_e0cdcd9c4a7879019bf809c2eed48f0c
#
_entry.id   e0cdcd9c4a7879019bf809c2eed48f0c
#
_cell.length_a   1.000
_cell.length_b   1.000
_cell.length_c   1.000
_cell.angle_alpha   90.00
_cell.angle_beta   90.00
_cell.angle_gamma   90.00
#
_symmetry.space_group_name_H-M   'P 1'
#
loop_
_entity.id
_entity.type
_entity.pdbx_description
1 polymer ?
#
loop_
_entity_poly.entity_id
_entity_poly.type
_entity_poly.pdbx_seq_one_letter_code
_entity_poly.pdbx_strand_id
1 'polypeptide(L)'
;MKKLFFTLLMMVGVSSVQAQFTANAGLTTDYRFRGVSQTQNGLAIQGGVDYAHSSGLYVGNWNSSVSSELYNRGAGIESDLYAGFKKEVTKGITVDVGTMNYLYSKSFNPNGPAFTTNELYAAVSFGPVTGKISYALGDYFGIANSKGTMYYQGDVNYPLTNKIVGNFHIGRTDVKNNGGLNYTDIKIGATYNLNSWMIGGHFYTNQNKGSSFDAFNTVSGEKLYKNTFVVSVAKSF
;
A
#
# COMPACT_ATOMS: atom_id res chain seq x y z
N MET A 1 -21.88 -14.40 16.44
CA MET A 1 -21.78 -13.44 15.30
C MET A 1 -20.33 -13.12 15.10
N LYS A 2 -19.70 -13.66 14.06
CA LYS A 2 -18.25 -13.55 13.80
C LYS A 2 -17.98 -12.21 13.12
N LYS A 3 -17.15 -11.36 13.76
CA LYS A 3 -16.80 -10.03 13.26
C LYS A 3 -15.62 -10.17 12.30
N LEU A 4 -15.84 -9.85 11.02
CA LEU A 4 -14.80 -9.71 10.02
C LEU A 4 -14.17 -8.31 10.18
N PHE A 5 -12.89 -8.28 10.50
CA PHE A 5 -12.09 -7.05 10.46
C PHE A 5 -11.36 -7.01 9.12
N PHE A 6 -11.71 -6.06 8.28
CA PHE A 6 -10.96 -5.75 7.08
C PHE A 6 -10.23 -4.42 7.28
N THR A 7 -8.96 -4.50 7.54
CA THR A 7 -8.03 -3.41 7.30
C THR A 7 -7.46 -3.67 5.91
N LEU A 8 -7.35 -2.66 5.08
CA LEU A 8 -6.54 -2.75 3.88
C LEU A 8 -5.14 -3.22 4.32
N LEU A 9 -4.81 -4.46 4.04
CA LEU A 9 -3.73 -5.29 4.55
C LEU A 9 -3.83 -5.64 6.04
N MET A 10 -4.44 -6.71 6.35
CA MET A 10 -4.16 -7.72 7.37
C MET A 10 -5.41 -8.24 8.04
N MET A 11 -5.81 -9.41 7.60
CA MET A 11 -6.66 -10.26 8.42
C MET A 11 -5.86 -10.77 9.62
N VAL A 12 -6.24 -10.40 10.82
CA VAL A 12 -5.87 -11.12 12.04
C VAL A 12 -7.12 -11.80 12.55
N GLY A 13 -7.22 -13.08 12.34
CA GLY A 13 -8.29 -13.90 12.87
C GLY A 13 -8.06 -15.37 12.56
N VAL A 14 -7.66 -16.14 13.58
CA VAL A 14 -7.59 -17.60 13.48
C VAL A 14 -9.00 -18.17 13.50
N SER A 15 -9.52 -18.48 12.34
CA SER A 15 -10.63 -19.41 12.17
C SER A 15 -10.18 -20.40 11.11
N SER A 16 -10.64 -21.64 11.15
CA SER A 16 -10.45 -22.59 10.05
C SER A 16 -10.71 -21.87 8.73
N VAL A 17 -9.63 -21.55 8.00
CA VAL A 17 -9.70 -20.78 6.77
C VAL A 17 -10.29 -21.71 5.72
N GLN A 18 -11.57 -21.58 5.45
CA GLN A 18 -12.14 -22.05 4.20
C GLN A 18 -11.63 -21.12 3.09
N ALA A 19 -11.43 -21.68 1.89
CA ALA A 19 -11.12 -20.89 0.71
C ALA A 19 -12.17 -19.78 0.54
N GLN A 20 -11.75 -18.52 0.47
CA GLN A 20 -12.64 -17.38 0.48
C GLN A 20 -12.27 -16.37 -0.60
N PHE A 21 -13.27 -15.96 -1.38
CA PHE A 21 -13.19 -14.77 -2.22
C PHE A 21 -13.70 -13.56 -1.45
N THR A 22 -13.00 -12.44 -1.57
CA THR A 22 -13.43 -11.15 -1.07
C THR A 22 -13.20 -10.10 -2.13
N ALA A 23 -14.02 -9.04 -2.13
CA ALA A 23 -13.86 -7.90 -3.01
C ALA A 23 -14.05 -6.62 -2.22
N ASN A 24 -13.48 -5.54 -2.71
CA ASN A 24 -13.67 -4.21 -2.13
C ASN A 24 -13.76 -3.15 -3.23
N ALA A 25 -14.42 -2.04 -2.90
CA ALA A 25 -14.44 -0.84 -3.74
C ALA A 25 -14.49 0.39 -2.82
N GLY A 26 -13.84 1.48 -3.23
CA GLY A 26 -13.74 2.67 -2.41
C GLY A 26 -13.31 3.92 -3.15
N LEU A 27 -13.35 5.02 -2.41
CA LEU A 27 -12.91 6.34 -2.81
C LEU A 27 -11.95 6.90 -1.76
N THR A 28 -10.95 7.64 -2.20
CA THR A 28 -10.07 8.42 -1.32
C THR A 28 -9.86 9.81 -1.88
N THR A 29 -9.73 10.81 -1.01
CA THR A 29 -9.48 12.19 -1.44
C THR A 29 -8.09 12.42 -2.02
N ASP A 30 -7.16 11.49 -1.75
CA ASP A 30 -5.81 11.46 -2.31
C ASP A 30 -5.24 10.04 -2.14
N TYR A 31 -4.80 9.42 -3.22
CA TYR A 31 -4.11 8.14 -3.13
C TYR A 31 -2.64 8.37 -2.81
N ARG A 32 -2.22 7.88 -1.65
CA ARG A 32 -0.83 7.98 -1.17
C ARG A 32 -0.16 6.61 -1.11
N PHE A 33 0.82 6.41 -1.99
CA PHE A 33 1.72 5.26 -1.95
C PHE A 33 2.99 5.65 -1.21
N ARG A 34 3.27 4.98 -0.09
CA ARG A 34 4.43 5.30 0.76
C ARG A 34 4.56 6.81 1.02
N GLY A 35 3.43 7.46 1.35
CA GLY A 35 3.37 8.89 1.66
C GLY A 35 3.38 9.85 0.47
N VAL A 36 3.62 9.37 -0.76
CA VAL A 36 3.66 10.20 -1.98
C VAL A 36 2.35 10.08 -2.75
N SER A 37 1.76 11.20 -3.13
CA SER A 37 0.49 11.24 -3.89
C SER A 37 0.67 10.64 -5.29
N GLN A 38 -0.25 9.77 -5.65
CA GLN A 38 -0.34 9.14 -6.97
C GLN A 38 -1.39 9.83 -7.86
N THR A 39 -2.18 10.74 -7.29
CA THR A 39 -3.31 11.43 -7.93
C THR A 39 -3.17 12.94 -7.99
N GLN A 40 -1.93 13.46 -7.87
CA GLN A 40 -1.66 14.91 -7.82
C GLN A 40 -2.47 15.62 -6.72
N ASN A 41 -2.58 14.99 -5.55
CA ASN A 41 -3.39 15.42 -4.40
C ASN A 41 -4.91 15.48 -4.70
N GLY A 42 -5.39 14.66 -5.63
CA GLY A 42 -6.79 14.56 -6.05
C GLY A 42 -7.43 13.22 -5.74
N LEU A 43 -8.71 13.10 -6.06
CA LEU A 43 -9.52 11.91 -5.82
C LEU A 43 -9.01 10.68 -6.56
N ALA A 44 -9.14 9.51 -5.89
CA ALA A 44 -8.97 8.20 -6.51
C ALA A 44 -10.17 7.29 -6.28
N ILE A 45 -10.49 6.49 -7.30
CA ILE A 45 -11.38 5.32 -7.21
C ILE A 45 -10.48 4.10 -7.07
N GLN A 46 -10.78 3.25 -6.11
CA GLN A 46 -9.96 2.09 -5.76
C GLN A 46 -10.82 0.85 -5.60
N GLY A 47 -10.25 -0.33 -5.86
CA GLY A 47 -10.94 -1.58 -5.60
C GLY A 47 -10.10 -2.79 -5.95
N GLY A 48 -10.51 -3.95 -5.44
CA GLY A 48 -9.76 -5.17 -5.65
C GLY A 48 -10.55 -6.43 -5.34
N VAL A 49 -9.94 -7.55 -5.66
CA VAL A 49 -10.44 -8.89 -5.38
C VAL A 49 -9.31 -9.75 -4.83
N ASP A 50 -9.62 -10.58 -3.85
CA ASP A 50 -8.70 -11.48 -3.20
C ASP A 50 -9.25 -12.89 -3.17
N TYR A 51 -8.37 -13.86 -3.30
CA TYR A 51 -8.63 -15.25 -3.03
C TYR A 51 -7.64 -15.77 -1.99
N ALA A 52 -8.14 -16.27 -0.88
CA ALA A 52 -7.36 -16.91 0.17
C ALA A 52 -7.72 -18.40 0.25
N HIS A 53 -6.72 -19.27 0.13
CA HIS A 53 -6.86 -20.71 0.26
C HIS A 53 -6.61 -21.16 1.71
N SER A 54 -7.25 -22.24 2.13
CA SER A 54 -7.12 -22.81 3.49
C SER A 54 -5.70 -23.21 3.88
N SER A 55 -4.83 -23.47 2.91
CA SER A 55 -3.40 -23.75 3.16
C SER A 55 -2.61 -22.54 3.64
N GLY A 56 -3.14 -21.32 3.47
CA GLY A 56 -2.44 -20.04 3.68
C GLY A 56 -1.96 -19.39 2.39
N LEU A 57 -2.06 -20.05 1.24
CA LEU A 57 -1.79 -19.43 -0.06
C LEU A 57 -2.86 -18.39 -0.38
N TYR A 58 -2.46 -17.28 -0.99
CA TYR A 58 -3.38 -16.26 -1.48
C TYR A 58 -2.89 -15.63 -2.78
N VAL A 59 -3.81 -15.09 -3.52
CA VAL A 59 -3.59 -14.27 -4.71
C VAL A 59 -4.63 -13.16 -4.73
N GLY A 60 -4.25 -11.99 -5.21
CA GLY A 60 -5.16 -10.86 -5.32
C GLY A 60 -4.75 -9.88 -6.40
N ASN A 61 -5.70 -9.02 -6.70
CA ASN A 61 -5.52 -7.87 -7.57
C ASN A 61 -6.18 -6.66 -6.90
N TRP A 62 -5.42 -5.58 -6.81
CA TRP A 62 -5.93 -4.28 -6.39
C TRP A 62 -5.68 -3.24 -7.47
N ASN A 63 -6.57 -2.28 -7.62
CA ASN A 63 -6.50 -1.27 -8.65
C ASN A 63 -6.84 0.10 -8.08
N SER A 64 -6.21 1.14 -8.64
CA SER A 64 -6.52 2.53 -8.34
C SER A 64 -6.43 3.39 -9.59
N SER A 65 -7.30 4.40 -9.68
CA SER A 65 -7.02 5.50 -10.59
C SER A 65 -5.78 6.26 -10.09
N VAL A 66 -4.92 6.67 -11.03
CA VAL A 66 -3.74 7.51 -10.79
C VAL A 66 -3.72 8.67 -11.76
N SER A 67 -2.92 9.70 -11.49
CA SER A 67 -2.80 10.82 -12.42
C SER A 67 -2.07 10.41 -13.69
N SER A 68 -2.74 10.51 -14.81
CA SER A 68 -2.16 10.24 -16.13
C SER A 68 -1.01 11.18 -16.53
N GLU A 69 -0.85 12.28 -15.83
CA GLU A 69 0.23 13.25 -16.05
C GLU A 69 1.51 12.87 -15.30
N LEU A 70 1.39 12.12 -14.18
CA LEU A 70 2.55 11.63 -13.42
C LEU A 70 3.17 10.38 -14.04
N TYR A 71 2.37 9.55 -14.72
CA TYR A 71 2.81 8.23 -15.18
C TYR A 71 2.78 8.11 -16.69
N ASN A 72 3.93 7.82 -17.28
CA ASN A 72 4.13 7.30 -18.64
C ASN A 72 3.16 7.85 -19.69
N ARG A 73 3.02 9.16 -19.78
CA ARG A 73 2.22 9.81 -20.83
C ARG A 73 0.76 9.31 -20.89
N GLY A 74 0.10 9.19 -19.77
CA GLY A 74 -1.32 8.93 -19.71
C GLY A 74 -1.73 7.57 -19.13
N ALA A 75 -0.89 6.92 -18.32
CA ALA A 75 -1.35 5.84 -17.46
C ALA A 75 -2.34 6.39 -16.43
N GLY A 76 -3.60 6.01 -16.54
CA GLY A 76 -4.66 6.46 -15.62
C GLY A 76 -5.03 5.42 -14.57
N ILE A 77 -4.43 4.22 -14.64
CA ILE A 77 -4.74 3.10 -13.74
C ILE A 77 -3.43 2.42 -13.33
N GLU A 78 -3.30 2.20 -12.04
CA GLU A 78 -2.39 1.27 -11.39
C GLU A 78 -3.12 -0.04 -11.12
N SER A 79 -2.49 -1.17 -11.43
CA SER A 79 -2.98 -2.51 -11.14
C SER A 79 -1.90 -3.29 -10.40
N ASP A 80 -2.21 -3.72 -9.18
CA ASP A 80 -1.30 -4.49 -8.35
C ASP A 80 -1.72 -5.95 -8.36
N LEU A 81 -0.84 -6.82 -8.86
CA LEU A 81 -1.01 -8.26 -8.79
C LEU A 81 -0.10 -8.81 -7.70
N TYR A 82 -0.66 -9.54 -6.76
CA TYR A 82 0.10 -10.11 -5.66
C TYR A 82 -0.29 -11.54 -5.37
N ALA A 83 0.68 -12.28 -4.85
CA ALA A 83 0.49 -13.64 -4.37
C ALA A 83 1.46 -13.90 -3.22
N GLY A 84 1.08 -14.80 -2.32
CA GLY A 84 1.92 -15.12 -1.19
C GLY A 84 1.41 -16.28 -0.35
N PHE A 85 2.08 -16.45 0.78
CA PHE A 85 1.74 -17.44 1.79
C PHE A 85 1.74 -16.78 3.15
N LYS A 86 0.59 -16.83 3.84
CA LYS A 86 0.37 -16.25 5.15
C LYS A 86 -0.12 -17.30 6.12
N LYS A 87 0.57 -17.43 7.26
CA LYS A 87 0.24 -18.44 8.27
C LYS A 87 0.56 -17.97 9.68
N GLU A 88 -0.30 -18.29 10.62
CA GLU A 88 0.03 -18.24 12.04
C GLU A 88 0.98 -19.40 12.36
N VAL A 89 2.22 -19.07 12.69
CA VAL A 89 3.29 -20.06 12.96
C VAL A 89 3.36 -20.46 14.44
N THR A 90 2.92 -19.56 15.31
CA THR A 90 2.70 -19.81 16.74
C THR A 90 1.63 -18.84 17.24
N LYS A 91 1.03 -19.11 18.40
CA LYS A 91 -0.09 -18.32 18.94
C LYS A 91 0.21 -16.82 18.93
N GLY A 92 -0.56 -16.09 18.12
CA GLY A 92 -0.49 -14.64 17.98
C GLY A 92 0.60 -14.14 17.05
N ILE A 93 1.48 -15.01 16.49
CA ILE A 93 2.50 -14.62 15.52
C ILE A 93 2.14 -15.14 14.14
N THR A 94 1.89 -14.23 13.21
CA THR A 94 1.62 -14.53 11.81
C THR A 94 2.80 -14.10 10.94
N VAL A 95 3.24 -14.99 10.06
CA VAL A 95 4.25 -14.71 9.01
C VAL A 95 3.54 -14.62 7.67
N ASP A 96 3.97 -13.68 6.84
CA ASP A 96 3.46 -13.45 5.49
C ASP A 96 4.64 -13.19 4.55
N VAL A 97 4.77 -14.01 3.50
CA VAL A 97 5.79 -13.86 2.47
C VAL A 97 5.14 -13.88 1.10
N GLY A 98 5.57 -13.01 0.20
CA GLY A 98 4.94 -12.94 -1.10
C GLY A 98 5.64 -12.03 -2.08
N THR A 99 4.98 -11.83 -3.21
CA THR A 99 5.40 -10.92 -4.27
C THR A 99 4.29 -9.91 -4.56
N MET A 100 4.70 -8.72 -4.97
CA MET A 100 3.84 -7.62 -5.39
C MET A 100 4.35 -7.11 -6.74
N ASN A 101 3.46 -7.01 -7.72
CA ASN A 101 3.75 -6.50 -9.05
C ASN A 101 2.89 -5.25 -9.28
N TYR A 102 3.53 -4.09 -9.29
CA TYR A 102 2.91 -2.81 -9.59
C TYR A 102 2.92 -2.58 -11.10
N LEU A 103 1.75 -2.53 -11.72
CA LEU A 103 1.56 -2.41 -13.16
C LEU A 103 0.79 -1.12 -13.47
N TYR A 104 1.34 -0.30 -14.35
CA TYR A 104 0.68 0.93 -14.80
C TYR A 104 0.17 0.76 -16.22
N SER A 105 -1.09 1.12 -16.49
CA SER A 105 -1.65 1.09 -17.84
C SER A 105 -0.77 1.96 -18.77
N LYS A 106 -0.46 1.46 -19.97
CA LYS A 106 0.48 2.08 -20.93
C LYS A 106 1.96 2.11 -20.50
N SER A 107 2.35 1.35 -19.46
CA SER A 107 3.78 1.17 -19.09
C SER A 107 4.60 0.43 -20.15
N PHE A 108 3.97 -0.09 -21.17
CA PHE A 108 4.63 -0.76 -22.30
C PHE A 108 5.06 0.22 -23.42
N ASN A 109 5.53 1.41 -23.02
CA ASN A 109 6.16 2.30 -24.01
C ASN A 109 7.56 1.74 -24.34
N PRO A 110 7.82 1.21 -25.54
CA PRO A 110 9.12 0.65 -25.91
C PRO A 110 10.27 1.68 -25.86
N ASN A 111 9.95 2.97 -25.79
CA ASN A 111 10.92 4.08 -25.83
C ASN A 111 11.04 4.84 -24.48
N GLY A 112 10.45 4.35 -23.40
CA GLY A 112 10.48 5.00 -22.08
C GLY A 112 10.76 4.01 -20.95
N PRO A 113 11.21 4.48 -19.78
CA PRO A 113 11.36 3.62 -18.62
C PRO A 113 9.99 3.05 -18.22
N ALA A 114 9.95 1.75 -17.95
CA ALA A 114 8.76 1.12 -17.41
C ALA A 114 8.63 1.53 -15.94
N PHE A 115 7.50 2.10 -15.54
CA PHE A 115 7.18 2.33 -14.12
C PHE A 115 6.77 1.04 -13.38
N THR A 116 6.71 -0.08 -14.08
CA THR A 116 6.44 -1.40 -13.49
C THR A 116 7.52 -1.78 -12.49
N THR A 117 7.10 -2.17 -11.30
CA THR A 117 8.01 -2.63 -10.24
C THR A 117 7.52 -3.95 -9.68
N ASN A 118 8.46 -4.89 -9.51
CA ASN A 118 8.21 -6.17 -8.87
C ASN A 118 8.96 -6.21 -7.54
N GLU A 119 8.27 -6.55 -6.46
CA GLU A 119 8.87 -6.67 -5.12
C GLU A 119 8.63 -8.07 -4.55
N LEU A 120 9.60 -8.59 -3.82
CA LEU A 120 9.40 -9.62 -2.82
C LEU A 120 9.21 -8.96 -1.46
N TYR A 121 8.42 -9.56 -0.60
CA TYR A 121 8.26 -9.07 0.76
C TYR A 121 8.18 -10.20 1.78
N ALA A 122 8.54 -9.83 3.00
CA ALA A 122 8.33 -10.63 4.20
C ALA A 122 7.78 -9.75 5.31
N ALA A 123 6.78 -10.24 6.03
CA ALA A 123 6.17 -9.55 7.16
C ALA A 123 5.94 -10.48 8.34
N VAL A 124 5.98 -9.90 9.54
CA VAL A 124 5.63 -10.57 10.79
C VAL A 124 4.63 -9.69 11.53
N SER A 125 3.54 -10.30 11.99
CA SER A 125 2.52 -9.63 12.80
C SER A 125 2.42 -10.26 14.18
N PHE A 126 2.31 -9.42 15.21
CA PHE A 126 2.01 -9.83 16.58
C PHE A 126 0.98 -8.88 17.20
N GLY A 127 -0.20 -9.40 17.49
CA GLY A 127 -1.31 -8.57 17.95
C GLY A 127 -1.64 -7.43 16.97
N PRO A 128 -1.64 -6.16 17.42
CA PRO A 128 -1.95 -5.02 16.56
C PRO A 128 -0.75 -4.52 15.73
N VAL A 129 0.45 -5.09 15.93
CA VAL A 129 1.70 -4.61 15.34
C VAL A 129 2.12 -5.49 14.18
N THR A 130 2.62 -4.86 13.09
CA THR A 130 3.21 -5.56 11.95
C THR A 130 4.51 -4.87 11.54
N GLY A 131 5.55 -5.66 11.31
CA GLY A 131 6.75 -5.25 10.60
C GLY A 131 6.81 -5.91 9.22
N LYS A 132 7.19 -5.18 8.18
CA LYS A 132 7.35 -5.70 6.81
C LYS A 132 8.57 -5.11 6.15
N ILE A 133 9.23 -5.92 5.33
CA ILE A 133 10.35 -5.51 4.46
C ILE A 133 9.98 -5.88 3.03
N SER A 134 10.17 -4.95 2.09
CA SER A 134 10.02 -5.18 0.65
C SER A 134 11.35 -4.94 -0.06
N TYR A 135 11.62 -5.74 -1.09
CA TYR A 135 12.85 -5.72 -1.90
C TYR A 135 12.49 -5.67 -3.38
N ALA A 136 12.94 -4.65 -4.11
CA ALA A 136 12.70 -4.50 -5.54
C ALA A 136 13.59 -5.45 -6.36
N LEU A 137 12.97 -6.29 -7.18
CA LEU A 137 13.66 -7.27 -8.05
C LEU A 137 14.22 -6.65 -9.33
N GLY A 138 13.72 -5.49 -9.72
CA GLY A 138 14.14 -4.69 -10.87
C GLY A 138 14.31 -3.22 -10.47
N ASP A 139 14.45 -2.35 -11.45
CA ASP A 139 14.51 -0.92 -11.22
C ASP A 139 13.20 -0.42 -10.59
N TYR A 140 13.34 0.35 -9.52
CA TYR A 140 12.25 0.81 -8.68
C TYR A 140 11.53 1.97 -9.34
N PHE A 141 10.30 1.74 -9.85
CA PHE A 141 9.45 2.71 -10.54
C PHE A 141 10.20 3.53 -11.61
N GLY A 142 10.98 2.83 -12.45
CA GLY A 142 11.72 3.44 -13.56
C GLY A 142 12.95 4.26 -13.16
N ILE A 143 13.34 4.27 -11.89
CA ILE A 143 14.59 4.88 -11.44
C ILE A 143 15.76 3.99 -11.87
N ALA A 144 16.63 4.50 -12.73
CA ALA A 144 17.73 3.74 -13.27
C ALA A 144 18.71 3.24 -12.18
N ASN A 145 19.20 2.01 -12.34
CA ASN A 145 20.15 1.36 -11.43
C ASN A 145 19.65 1.21 -9.99
N SER A 146 18.34 1.18 -9.76
CA SER A 146 17.74 1.12 -8.43
C SER A 146 17.26 -0.28 -8.03
N LYS A 147 17.59 -1.32 -8.79
CA LYS A 147 17.37 -2.71 -8.39
C LYS A 147 17.97 -2.99 -7.02
N GLY A 148 17.17 -3.58 -6.13
CA GLY A 148 17.56 -3.81 -4.74
C GLY A 148 17.15 -2.66 -3.80
N THR A 149 16.32 -1.73 -4.26
CA THR A 149 15.65 -0.76 -3.38
C THR A 149 14.88 -1.50 -2.30
N MET A 150 15.00 -1.01 -1.06
CA MET A 150 14.36 -1.57 0.12
C MET A 150 13.29 -0.62 0.66
N TYR A 151 12.19 -1.20 1.12
CA TYR A 151 11.21 -0.49 1.93
C TYR A 151 10.99 -1.24 3.24
N TYR A 152 11.20 -0.55 4.33
CA TYR A 152 10.98 -1.04 5.69
C TYR A 152 9.76 -0.36 6.25
N GLN A 153 8.80 -1.11 6.82
CA GLN A 153 7.61 -0.52 7.41
C GLN A 153 7.23 -1.15 8.74
N GLY A 154 6.65 -0.33 9.60
CA GLY A 154 6.00 -0.72 10.83
C GLY A 154 4.58 -0.16 10.88
N ASP A 155 3.62 -1.01 11.21
CA ASP A 155 2.21 -0.65 11.33
C ASP A 155 1.68 -1.00 12.71
N VAL A 156 0.83 -0.14 13.25
CA VAL A 156 0.04 -0.41 14.45
C VAL A 156 -1.42 -0.13 14.14
N ASN A 157 -2.28 -1.17 14.27
CA ASN A 157 -3.72 -1.07 14.08
C ASN A 157 -4.42 -1.48 15.38
N TYR A 158 -4.62 -0.50 16.27
CA TYR A 158 -5.10 -0.75 17.61
C TYR A 158 -6.61 -0.51 17.75
N PRO A 159 -7.40 -1.51 18.17
CA PRO A 159 -8.84 -1.34 18.38
C PRO A 159 -9.11 -0.42 19.57
N LEU A 160 -9.47 0.83 19.30
CA LEU A 160 -9.83 1.82 20.33
C LEU A 160 -11.23 1.56 20.88
N THR A 161 -12.14 1.12 20.01
CA THR A 161 -13.50 0.69 20.36
C THR A 161 -13.92 -0.50 19.48
N ASN A 162 -15.14 -1.00 19.67
CA ASN A 162 -15.73 -2.04 18.81
C ASN A 162 -15.89 -1.60 17.33
N LYS A 163 -15.80 -0.29 17.03
CA LYS A 163 -16.01 0.28 15.70
C LYS A 163 -14.85 1.14 15.24
N ILE A 164 -13.98 1.60 16.11
CA ILE A 164 -12.90 2.51 15.78
C ILE A 164 -11.58 1.79 15.97
N VAL A 165 -10.74 1.83 14.94
CA VAL A 165 -9.36 1.36 14.96
C VAL A 165 -8.44 2.56 14.79
N GLY A 166 -7.55 2.81 15.73
CA GLY A 166 -6.45 3.75 15.59
C GLY A 166 -5.38 3.15 14.68
N ASN A 167 -4.88 3.94 13.75
CA ASN A 167 -3.90 3.52 12.76
C ASN A 167 -2.63 4.37 12.88
N PHE A 168 -1.49 3.73 12.98
CA PHE A 168 -0.18 4.35 12.87
C PHE A 168 0.67 3.56 11.88
N HIS A 169 1.41 4.27 11.05
CA HIS A 169 2.35 3.70 10.09
C HIS A 169 3.61 4.55 10.04
N ILE A 170 4.74 3.89 9.96
CA ILE A 170 6.03 4.47 9.62
C ILE A 170 6.72 3.59 8.60
N GLY A 171 7.25 4.20 7.54
CA GLY A 171 8.00 3.51 6.50
C GLY A 171 9.28 4.25 6.13
N ARG A 172 10.29 3.50 5.67
CA ARG A 172 11.54 4.04 5.14
C ARG A 172 11.81 3.44 3.77
N THR A 173 11.90 4.30 2.76
CA THR A 173 12.35 3.95 1.42
C THR A 173 13.84 4.26 1.29
N ASP A 174 14.65 3.23 1.02
CA ASP A 174 16.07 3.36 0.70
C ASP A 174 16.29 2.95 -0.76
N VAL A 175 16.37 3.97 -1.63
CA VAL A 175 16.49 3.78 -3.08
C VAL A 175 17.94 3.44 -3.41
N LYS A 176 18.15 2.20 -3.85
CA LYS A 176 19.51 1.68 -4.17
C LYS A 176 20.20 2.58 -5.19
N ASN A 177 21.46 2.92 -4.93
CA ASN A 177 22.33 3.81 -5.73
C ASN A 177 21.78 5.23 -5.96
N ASN A 178 20.62 5.57 -5.37
CA ASN A 178 19.93 6.85 -5.55
C ASN A 178 19.54 7.46 -4.19
N GLY A 179 20.47 7.52 -3.23
CA GLY A 179 20.20 7.96 -1.85
C GLY A 179 19.57 9.36 -1.73
N GLY A 180 19.73 10.21 -2.73
CA GLY A 180 19.04 11.50 -2.82
C GLY A 180 17.51 11.38 -2.89
N LEU A 181 16.97 10.20 -3.21
CA LEU A 181 15.55 9.91 -3.26
C LEU A 181 15.03 9.17 -2.00
N ASN A 182 15.89 8.94 -1.01
CA ASN A 182 15.50 8.27 0.23
C ASN A 182 14.57 9.16 1.07
N TYR A 183 13.60 8.56 1.75
CA TYR A 183 12.70 9.28 2.65
C TYR A 183 12.03 8.35 3.65
N THR A 184 11.45 8.97 4.68
CA THR A 184 10.59 8.30 5.67
C THR A 184 9.18 8.83 5.54
N ASP A 185 8.19 7.96 5.42
CA ASP A 185 6.78 8.31 5.43
C ASP A 185 6.13 7.91 6.76
N ILE A 186 5.18 8.73 7.19
CA ILE A 186 4.43 8.53 8.42
C ILE A 186 2.95 8.79 8.12
N LYS A 187 2.10 7.91 8.64
CA LYS A 187 0.64 8.07 8.62
C LYS A 187 0.09 7.85 10.03
N ILE A 188 -0.81 8.73 10.45
CA ILE A 188 -1.55 8.57 11.70
C ILE A 188 -3.01 8.91 11.48
N GLY A 189 -3.91 8.17 12.10
CA GLY A 189 -5.35 8.43 11.99
C GLY A 189 -6.20 7.35 12.59
N ALA A 190 -7.43 7.25 12.12
CA ALA A 190 -8.36 6.23 12.55
C ALA A 190 -9.29 5.78 11.42
N THR A 191 -9.79 4.55 11.56
CA THR A 191 -10.80 3.95 10.68
C THR A 191 -12.04 3.62 11.51
N TYR A 192 -13.21 4.11 11.07
CA TYR A 192 -14.51 3.76 11.60
C TYR A 192 -15.13 2.64 10.77
N ASN A 193 -15.50 1.54 11.42
CA ASN A 193 -16.12 0.37 10.80
C ASN A 193 -17.63 0.38 11.04
N LEU A 194 -18.38 0.45 9.95
CA LEU A 194 -19.85 0.41 9.95
C LEU A 194 -20.33 -0.75 9.08
N ASN A 195 -20.52 -1.93 9.68
CA ASN A 195 -20.83 -3.18 8.98
C ASN A 195 -19.74 -3.50 7.92
N SER A 196 -20.12 -3.48 6.62
CA SER A 196 -19.21 -3.68 5.49
C SER A 196 -18.53 -2.39 5.01
N TRP A 197 -18.85 -1.23 5.61
CA TRP A 197 -18.24 0.05 5.26
C TRP A 197 -17.10 0.41 6.21
N MET A 198 -16.06 1.00 5.65
CA MET A 198 -14.92 1.57 6.37
C MET A 198 -14.77 3.03 5.98
N ILE A 199 -14.70 3.91 6.97
CA ILE A 199 -14.48 5.35 6.77
C ILE A 199 -13.19 5.69 7.47
N GLY A 200 -12.17 6.11 6.71
CA GLY A 200 -10.84 6.44 7.21
C GLY A 200 -10.59 7.94 7.21
N GLY A 201 -9.89 8.41 8.24
CA GLY A 201 -9.33 9.76 8.29
C GLY A 201 -7.88 9.71 8.75
N HIS A 202 -6.93 10.10 7.88
CA HIS A 202 -5.51 9.91 8.14
C HIS A 202 -4.70 11.14 7.74
N PHE A 203 -3.77 11.51 8.60
CA PHE A 203 -2.76 12.52 8.32
C PHE A 203 -1.47 11.86 7.84
N TYR A 204 -0.89 12.39 6.75
CA TYR A 204 0.34 11.91 6.13
C TYR A 204 1.43 12.98 6.20
N THR A 205 2.66 12.57 6.47
CA THR A 205 3.85 13.42 6.41
C THR A 205 5.06 12.61 5.96
N ASN A 206 6.02 13.29 5.33
CA ASN A 206 7.29 12.69 4.89
C ASN A 206 8.46 13.41 5.56
N GLN A 207 9.39 12.63 6.12
CA GLN A 207 10.55 13.10 6.89
C GLN A 207 11.86 12.52 6.34
N ASN A 208 12.98 13.02 6.83
CA ASN A 208 14.32 12.50 6.51
C ASN A 208 14.55 12.30 5.00
N LYS A 209 14.15 13.31 4.22
CA LYS A 209 14.21 13.28 2.76
C LYS A 209 15.64 13.52 2.28
N GLY A 210 16.06 12.74 1.28
CA GLY A 210 17.31 12.97 0.56
C GLY A 210 17.24 14.22 -0.33
N SER A 211 18.37 14.65 -0.85
CA SER A 211 18.54 15.93 -1.56
C SER A 211 17.71 16.05 -2.86
N SER A 212 17.37 14.92 -3.50
CA SER A 212 16.59 14.90 -4.75
C SER A 212 15.10 14.66 -4.54
N PHE A 213 14.65 14.41 -3.31
CA PHE A 213 13.25 14.10 -3.01
C PHE A 213 12.32 15.29 -3.32
N ASP A 214 12.82 16.51 -3.19
CA ASP A 214 12.07 17.73 -3.47
C ASP A 214 11.69 17.90 -4.96
N ALA A 215 12.21 17.05 -5.86
CA ALA A 215 11.81 17.01 -7.27
C ALA A 215 10.44 16.37 -7.52
N PHE A 216 9.86 15.66 -6.53
CA PHE A 216 8.52 15.08 -6.66
C PHE A 216 7.44 16.15 -6.52
N ASN A 217 7.07 16.75 -7.64
CA ASN A 217 6.04 17.78 -7.72
C ASN A 217 4.90 17.36 -8.67
N THR A 218 3.72 17.94 -8.46
CA THR A 218 2.62 17.91 -9.43
C THR A 218 3.00 18.67 -10.69
N VAL A 219 2.22 18.50 -11.76
CA VAL A 219 2.37 19.30 -12.98
C VAL A 219 2.20 20.79 -12.70
N SER A 220 1.35 21.16 -11.72
CA SER A 220 1.15 22.55 -11.26
C SER A 220 2.26 23.05 -10.31
N GLY A 221 3.26 22.25 -10.00
CA GLY A 221 4.38 22.62 -9.11
C GLY A 221 4.12 22.39 -7.61
N GLU A 222 2.98 21.83 -7.21
CA GLU A 222 2.73 21.45 -5.82
C GLU A 222 3.50 20.17 -5.45
N LYS A 223 3.95 20.09 -4.19
CA LYS A 223 4.67 18.91 -3.68
C LYS A 223 3.75 17.70 -3.55
N LEU A 224 4.08 16.58 -4.20
CA LEU A 224 3.35 15.30 -4.10
C LEU A 224 3.44 14.69 -2.69
N TYR A 225 4.40 15.09 -1.90
CA TYR A 225 4.67 14.64 -0.53
C TYR A 225 4.31 15.67 0.54
N LYS A 226 3.50 16.69 0.20
CA LYS A 226 3.05 17.68 1.20
C LYS A 226 2.28 16.99 2.34
N ASN A 227 2.42 17.53 3.53
CA ASN A 227 1.60 17.12 4.66
C ASN A 227 0.13 17.30 4.31
N THR A 228 -0.67 16.26 4.52
CA THR A 228 -2.07 16.31 4.12
C THR A 228 -2.94 15.41 4.98
N PHE A 229 -4.21 15.79 5.09
CA PHE A 229 -5.24 14.95 5.67
C PHE A 229 -6.04 14.30 4.54
N VAL A 230 -6.17 12.98 4.60
CA VAL A 230 -6.86 12.16 3.59
C VAL A 230 -8.07 11.50 4.22
N VAL A 231 -9.20 11.60 3.55
CA VAL A 231 -10.44 10.89 3.90
C VAL A 231 -10.69 9.79 2.88
N SER A 232 -11.10 8.63 3.34
CA SER A 232 -11.44 7.50 2.49
C SER A 232 -12.74 6.85 2.93
N VAL A 233 -13.45 6.27 1.98
CA VAL A 233 -14.59 5.40 2.21
C VAL A 233 -14.45 4.16 1.34
N ALA A 234 -14.63 2.98 1.92
CA ALA A 234 -14.58 1.71 1.21
C ALA A 234 -15.67 0.77 1.70
N LYS A 235 -16.09 -0.14 0.83
CA LYS A 235 -17.04 -1.20 1.13
C LYS A 235 -16.43 -2.54 0.76
N SER A 236 -16.59 -3.53 1.65
CA SER A 236 -16.23 -4.94 1.41
C SER A 236 -17.46 -5.75 1.03
N PHE A 237 -17.27 -6.76 0.18
CA PHE A 237 -18.29 -7.66 -0.36
C PHE A 237 -17.92 -9.11 -0.10
#